data_dcbf4dff7c695309a5f89b12562d2787
#
_entry.id   dcbf4dff7c695309a5f89b12562d2787
#
_cell.length_a   1.000
_cell.length_b   1.000
_cell.length_c   1.000
_cell.angle_alpha   90.00
_cell.angle_beta   90.00
_cell.angle_gamma   90.00
#
_symmetry.space_group_name_H-M   'P 1'
#
loop_
_entity.id
_entity.type
_entity.pdbx_description
1 polymer ?
#
loop_
_entity_poly.entity_id
_entity_poly.type
_entity_poly.pdbx_seq_one_letter_code
_entity_poly.pdbx_strand_id
1 'polypeptide(L)'
;MAASPPVSALPWYARRDYPVLLKLFSDPDKLPTTYDAWLERAEGVERQFKKAGFTVARIWIRPVSFAAWCERNVSRDQAARLIFANEAARCPRAQP
;
A
#
# COMPACT_ATOMS: atom_id res chain seq x y z
N MET A 1 6.41 20.02 -24.76
CA MET A 1 5.18 19.42 -24.25
C MET A 1 5.45 18.87 -22.84
N ALA A 2 4.66 19.28 -21.90
CA ALA A 2 4.86 18.84 -20.53
C ALA A 2 4.29 17.44 -20.35
N ALA A 3 5.10 16.52 -19.91
CA ALA A 3 4.62 15.19 -19.54
C ALA A 3 3.96 15.26 -18.16
N SER A 4 2.95 14.43 -17.95
CA SER A 4 2.36 14.31 -16.63
C SER A 4 3.40 13.77 -15.65
N PRO A 5 3.38 14.21 -14.38
CA PRO A 5 4.29 13.63 -13.38
C PRO A 5 4.09 12.13 -13.29
N PRO A 6 5.17 11.37 -13.06
CA PRO A 6 5.01 9.94 -12.83
C PRO A 6 4.17 9.69 -11.57
N VAL A 7 3.37 8.63 -11.61
CA VAL A 7 2.52 8.25 -10.48
C VAL A 7 3.21 7.15 -9.69
N SER A 8 3.30 7.33 -8.37
CA SER A 8 3.79 6.31 -7.46
C SER A 8 2.61 5.77 -6.65
N ALA A 9 2.36 4.48 -6.74
CA ALA A 9 1.30 3.82 -5.98
C ALA A 9 1.88 3.36 -4.64
N LEU A 10 1.31 3.86 -3.53
CA LEU A 10 1.75 3.48 -2.20
C LEU A 10 0.67 2.66 -1.52
N PRO A 11 1.01 1.51 -0.93
CA PRO A 11 0.06 0.75 -0.12
C PRO A 11 -0.41 1.60 1.05
N TRP A 12 -1.70 1.63 1.29
CA TRP A 12 -2.27 2.41 2.40
C TRP A 12 -3.25 1.54 3.17
N TYR A 13 -3.31 1.73 4.47
CA TYR A 13 -4.14 0.89 5.33
C TYR A 13 -5.13 1.74 6.11
N ALA A 14 -6.34 1.21 6.30
CA ALA A 14 -7.33 1.84 7.17
C ALA A 14 -7.01 1.46 8.62
N ARG A 15 -7.32 2.36 9.54
CA ARG A 15 -7.06 2.14 10.97
C ARG A 15 -7.68 0.84 11.46
N ARG A 16 -8.94 0.60 11.11
CA ARG A 16 -9.65 -0.61 11.54
C ARG A 16 -9.08 -1.90 10.94
N ASP A 17 -8.45 -1.80 9.78
CA ASP A 17 -7.91 -2.95 9.07
C ASP A 17 -6.48 -3.29 9.49
N TYR A 18 -5.78 -2.34 10.10
CA TYR A 18 -4.36 -2.49 10.37
C TYR A 18 -4.03 -3.72 11.23
N PRO A 19 -4.72 -3.97 12.37
CA PRO A 19 -4.42 -5.16 13.17
C PRO A 19 -4.65 -6.46 12.41
N VAL A 20 -5.70 -6.50 11.58
CA VAL A 20 -6.00 -7.69 10.78
C VAL A 20 -4.92 -7.90 9.71
N LEU A 21 -4.52 -6.82 9.05
CA LEU A 21 -3.47 -6.88 8.03
C LEU A 21 -2.14 -7.35 8.59
N LEU A 22 -1.78 -6.90 9.80
CA LEU A 22 -0.54 -7.34 10.44
C LEU A 22 -0.53 -8.87 10.63
N LYS A 23 -1.67 -9.48 10.86
CA LYS A 23 -1.77 -10.94 10.99
C LYS A 23 -1.66 -11.64 9.64
N LEU A 24 -2.06 -10.97 8.56
CA LEU A 24 -1.98 -11.53 7.22
C LEU A 24 -0.57 -11.45 6.61
N PHE A 25 0.18 -10.40 6.96
CA PHE A 25 1.49 -10.20 6.37
C PHE A 25 2.50 -11.19 6.91
N SER A 26 3.42 -11.63 6.05
CA SER A 26 4.50 -12.54 6.45
C SER A 26 5.66 -11.81 7.14
N ASP A 27 5.64 -10.48 7.08
CA ASP A 27 6.70 -9.64 7.65
C ASP A 27 6.15 -8.56 8.60
N PRO A 28 5.26 -8.91 9.56
CA PRO A 28 4.65 -7.90 10.42
C PRO A 28 5.66 -7.18 11.32
N ASP A 29 6.79 -7.81 11.61
CA ASP A 29 7.86 -7.23 12.42
C ASP A 29 8.55 -6.05 11.73
N LYS A 30 8.40 -5.91 10.42
CA LYS A 30 8.96 -4.79 9.67
C LYS A 30 8.06 -3.55 9.71
N LEU A 31 6.87 -3.68 10.28
CA LEU A 31 5.91 -2.60 10.37
C LEU A 31 5.76 -2.16 11.83
N PRO A 32 5.44 -0.87 12.06
CA PRO A 32 5.15 -0.41 13.42
C PRO A 32 3.99 -1.17 14.03
N THR A 33 4.01 -1.33 15.36
CA THR A 33 2.96 -2.06 16.06
C THR A 33 1.66 -1.27 16.17
N THR A 34 1.73 0.07 16.09
CA THR A 34 0.55 0.92 16.16
C THR A 34 0.24 1.54 14.81
N TYR A 35 -1.02 1.78 14.56
CA TYR A 35 -1.46 2.43 13.34
C TYR A 35 -0.91 3.86 13.24
N ASP A 36 -0.91 4.61 14.35
CA ASP A 36 -0.45 5.99 14.35
C ASP A 36 1.03 6.08 13.97
N ALA A 37 1.86 5.18 14.48
CA ALA A 37 3.28 5.16 14.12
C ALA A 37 3.46 4.80 12.64
N TRP A 38 2.68 3.86 12.14
CA TRP A 38 2.71 3.51 10.72
C TRP A 38 2.29 4.70 9.85
N LEU A 39 1.20 5.39 10.24
CA LEU A 39 0.66 6.51 9.48
C LEU A 39 1.67 7.65 9.36
N GLU A 40 2.34 7.98 10.45
CA GLU A 40 3.39 9.01 10.45
C GLU A 40 4.50 8.66 9.46
N ARG A 41 4.93 7.41 9.47
CA ARG A 41 5.95 6.90 8.56
C ARG A 41 5.48 6.96 7.11
N ALA A 42 4.26 6.53 6.87
CA ALA A 42 3.68 6.50 5.52
C ALA A 42 3.53 7.91 4.96
N GLU A 43 3.06 8.85 5.77
CA GLU A 43 2.94 10.25 5.34
C GLU A 43 4.30 10.86 5.05
N GLY A 44 5.33 10.48 5.81
CA GLY A 44 6.70 10.92 5.55
C GLY A 44 7.20 10.45 4.19
N VAL A 45 6.97 9.19 3.87
CA VAL A 45 7.33 8.62 2.56
C VAL A 45 6.57 9.34 1.44
N GLU A 46 5.28 9.56 1.64
CA GLU A 46 4.45 10.27 0.67
C GLU A 46 5.00 11.67 0.38
N ARG A 47 5.38 12.40 1.43
CA ARG A 47 5.96 13.74 1.25
C ARG A 47 7.25 13.69 0.46
N GLN A 48 8.09 12.70 0.71
CA GLN A 48 9.35 12.54 -0.03
C GLN A 48 9.12 12.31 -1.51
N PHE A 49 8.13 11.47 -1.84
CA PHE A 49 7.80 11.23 -3.25
C PHE A 49 7.26 12.49 -3.92
N LYS A 50 6.42 13.25 -3.23
CA LYS A 50 5.89 14.51 -3.78
C LYS A 50 7.01 15.52 -4.01
N LYS A 51 7.96 15.62 -3.10
CA LYS A 51 9.13 16.50 -3.27
C LYS A 51 9.98 16.09 -4.46
N ALA A 52 10.04 14.80 -4.75
CA ALA A 52 10.81 14.29 -5.89
C ALA A 52 10.06 14.45 -7.23
N GLY A 53 8.85 15.02 -7.20
CA GLY A 53 8.09 15.28 -8.42
C GLY A 53 7.08 14.21 -8.78
N PHE A 54 6.84 13.25 -7.90
CA PHE A 54 5.84 12.21 -8.15
C PHE A 54 4.44 12.64 -7.74
N THR A 55 3.44 12.16 -8.47
CA THR A 55 2.07 12.17 -8.01
C THR A 55 1.86 10.89 -7.20
N VAL A 56 1.37 11.02 -5.97
CA VAL A 56 1.19 9.85 -5.11
C VAL A 56 -0.26 9.41 -5.15
N ALA A 57 -0.46 8.12 -5.41
CA ALA A 57 -1.76 7.47 -5.33
C ALA A 57 -1.76 6.54 -4.12
N ARG A 58 -2.63 6.81 -3.16
CA ARG A 58 -2.82 5.93 -2.00
C ARG A 58 -3.73 4.78 -2.41
N ILE A 59 -3.21 3.57 -2.37
CA ILE A 59 -3.97 2.38 -2.77
C ILE A 59 -4.33 1.63 -1.50
N TRP A 60 -5.61 1.67 -1.15
CA TRP A 60 -6.11 1.06 0.07
C TRP A 60 -6.07 -0.45 -0.03
N ILE A 61 -5.32 -1.09 0.87
CA ILE A 61 -5.24 -2.54 0.94
C ILE A 61 -6.26 -3.02 1.97
N ARG A 62 -7.28 -3.72 1.48
CA ARG A 62 -8.30 -4.29 2.34
C ARG A 62 -7.97 -5.76 2.62
N PRO A 63 -8.19 -6.25 3.85
CA PRO A 63 -7.79 -7.61 4.20
C PRO A 63 -8.37 -8.68 3.28
N VAL A 64 -9.64 -8.60 2.95
CA VAL A 64 -10.30 -9.60 2.11
C VAL A 64 -9.71 -9.62 0.70
N SER A 65 -9.55 -8.44 0.11
CA SER A 65 -9.01 -8.33 -1.25
C SER A 65 -7.56 -8.79 -1.33
N PHE A 66 -6.75 -8.41 -0.34
CA PHE A 66 -5.35 -8.78 -0.31
C PHE A 66 -5.18 -10.29 -0.09
N ALA A 67 -5.96 -10.86 0.81
CA ALA A 67 -5.90 -12.30 1.08
C ALA A 67 -6.27 -13.11 -0.17
N ALA A 68 -7.34 -12.71 -0.87
CA ALA A 68 -7.75 -13.37 -2.10
C ALA A 68 -6.67 -13.28 -3.19
N TRP A 69 -6.02 -12.13 -3.29
CA TRP A 69 -4.93 -11.95 -4.23
C TRP A 69 -3.75 -12.85 -3.88
N CYS A 70 -3.41 -12.96 -2.58
CA CYS A 70 -2.30 -13.78 -2.12
C CYS A 70 -2.51 -15.27 -2.34
N GLU A 71 -3.74 -15.72 -2.42
CA GLU A 71 -4.01 -17.13 -2.75
C GLU A 71 -3.52 -17.49 -4.15
N ARG A 72 -3.49 -16.50 -5.05
CA ARG A 72 -2.97 -16.70 -6.41
C ARG A 72 -1.50 -16.35 -6.51
N ASN A 73 -0.98 -15.60 -5.56
CA ASN A 73 0.40 -15.14 -5.52
C ASN A 73 0.98 -15.50 -4.14
N VAL A 74 1.95 -16.32 -4.08
CA VAL A 74 2.38 -17.01 -2.87
C VAL A 74 2.85 -16.09 -1.74
N SER A 75 3.33 -14.88 -2.05
CA SER A 75 3.97 -14.02 -1.08
C SER A 75 3.01 -13.04 -0.40
N ARG A 76 3.26 -12.71 0.87
CA ARG A 76 2.49 -11.73 1.64
C ARG A 76 3.40 -10.69 2.28
N ASP A 77 4.55 -10.46 1.70
CA ASP A 77 5.55 -9.52 2.21
C ASP A 77 5.42 -8.13 1.59
N GLN A 78 6.39 -7.27 1.84
CA GLN A 78 6.39 -5.91 1.31
C GLN A 78 6.37 -5.88 -0.21
N ALA A 79 7.10 -6.77 -0.86
CA ALA A 79 7.10 -6.84 -2.31
C ALA A 79 5.71 -7.17 -2.84
N ALA A 80 5.01 -8.11 -2.21
CA ALA A 80 3.64 -8.45 -2.58
C ALA A 80 2.70 -7.27 -2.41
N ARG A 81 2.82 -6.52 -1.32
CA ARG A 81 1.99 -5.35 -1.09
C ARG A 81 2.19 -4.28 -2.15
N LEU A 82 3.43 -4.06 -2.57
CA LEU A 82 3.74 -3.10 -3.62
C LEU A 82 3.19 -3.55 -4.97
N ILE A 83 3.32 -4.82 -5.29
CA ILE A 83 2.77 -5.37 -6.53
C ILE A 83 1.24 -5.24 -6.53
N PHE A 84 0.61 -5.59 -5.42
CA PHE A 84 -0.84 -5.47 -5.28
C PHE A 84 -1.30 -4.01 -5.49
N ALA A 85 -0.61 -3.06 -4.87
CA ALA A 85 -0.94 -1.64 -4.99
C ALA A 85 -0.79 -1.15 -6.44
N ASN A 86 0.26 -1.57 -7.13
CA ASN A 86 0.48 -1.19 -8.52
C ASN A 86 -0.57 -1.79 -9.46
N GLU A 87 -0.95 -3.04 -9.23
CA GLU A 87 -2.01 -3.68 -10.02
C GLU A 87 -3.35 -2.98 -9.79
N ALA A 88 -3.67 -2.66 -8.53
CA ALA A 88 -4.92 -1.97 -8.20
C ALA A 88 -4.96 -0.57 -8.82
N ALA A 89 -3.81 0.11 -8.89
CA ALA A 89 -3.75 1.43 -9.51
C ALA A 89 -4.03 1.37 -11.01
N ARG A 90 -3.69 0.26 -11.67
CA ARG A 90 -3.99 0.06 -13.09
C ARG A 90 -5.43 -0.31 -13.35
N CYS A 91 -6.12 -0.81 -12.33
CA CYS A 91 -7.50 -1.26 -12.44
C CYS A 91 -8.35 -0.49 -11.43
N PRO A 92 -8.74 0.78 -11.73
CA PRO A 92 -9.47 1.60 -10.77
C PRO A 92 -10.75 0.96 -10.24
N ARG A 93 -11.37 0.09 -11.01
CA ARG A 93 -12.59 -0.61 -10.60
C ARG A 93 -12.37 -1.57 -9.45
N ALA A 94 -11.14 -1.97 -9.21
CA ALA A 94 -10.80 -2.86 -8.10
C ALA A 94 -10.76 -2.12 -6.76
N GLN A 95 -10.80 -0.79 -6.78
CA GLN A 95 -10.81 0.02 -5.57
C GLN A 95 -12.20 0.07 -4.97
N PRO A 96 -12.34 -0.17 -3.66
CA PRO A 96 -13.63 -0.06 -3.01
C PRO A 96 -14.11 1.39 -2.92
#